data_15aeca844a894cfa08d4adaed72c2f30
#
_entry.id   15aeca844a894cfa08d4adaed72c2f30
#
_cell.length_a   1.000
_cell.length_b   1.000
_cell.length_c   1.000
_cell.angle_alpha   90.00
_cell.angle_beta   90.00
_cell.angle_gamma   90.00
#
_symmetry.space_group_name_H-M   'P 1'
#
loop_
_entity.id
_entity.type
_entity.pdbx_description
1 polymer ?
#
loop_
_entity_poly.entity_id
_entity_poly.type
_entity_poly.pdbx_seq_one_letter_code
_entity_poly.pdbx_strand_id
1 'polypeptide(L)'
;GVPYNRWSYQNMRRMYPSAPVRAAARPIHLDREIDSDIAELRVKREDGSETNLETFILETYTDAFVVLHAGKVIYERYLNGMTADTPHQMMSVTKSFAGLLALLANSDGLLSEGDLVTRWVPELTESGAFDGATVGQLLNMTNAMAFSEDYHDPGSDIQRYGRVLGLFSPQVGEQLPGNLYDYL
;
A
#
# COMPACT_ATOMS: atom_id res chain seq x y z
N GLY A 1 -13.71 8.87 -4.44
CA GLY A 1 -13.11 9.92 -3.63
C GLY A 1 -13.78 10.04 -2.27
N VAL A 2 -13.22 10.88 -1.41
CA VAL A 2 -13.77 11.19 -0.08
C VAL A 2 -15.18 11.75 -0.19
N PRO A 3 -16.09 11.45 0.78
CA PRO A 3 -15.89 10.58 1.95
C PRO A 3 -16.16 9.09 1.68
N TYR A 4 -16.58 8.71 0.47
CA TYR A 4 -17.07 7.35 0.14
C TYR A 4 -15.99 6.28 0.21
N ASN A 5 -14.73 6.64 -0.05
CA ASN A 5 -13.58 5.74 0.07
C ASN A 5 -13.37 5.22 1.51
N ARG A 6 -13.78 5.97 2.53
CA ARG A 6 -13.67 5.54 3.93
C ARG A 6 -14.43 4.24 4.19
N TRP A 7 -15.62 4.08 3.58
CA TRP A 7 -16.35 2.83 3.68
C TRP A 7 -15.66 1.70 2.91
N SER A 8 -15.25 1.95 1.66
CA SER A 8 -14.64 0.92 0.82
C SER A 8 -13.33 0.41 1.40
N TYR A 9 -12.49 1.28 1.94
CA TYR A 9 -11.19 0.90 2.53
C TYR A 9 -11.32 -0.05 3.73
N GLN A 10 -12.41 0.04 4.49
CA GLN A 10 -12.72 -0.88 5.58
C GLN A 10 -13.47 -2.14 5.11
N ASN A 11 -13.99 -2.15 3.88
CA ASN A 11 -14.88 -3.20 3.37
C ASN A 11 -14.37 -3.91 2.09
N MET A 12 -13.06 -3.88 1.82
CA MET A 12 -12.46 -4.44 0.60
C MET A 12 -12.87 -5.90 0.34
N ARG A 13 -12.91 -6.72 1.38
CA ARG A 13 -13.31 -8.14 1.24
C ARG A 13 -14.79 -8.35 0.86
N ARG A 14 -15.62 -7.31 0.87
CA ARG A 14 -17.01 -7.34 0.38
C ARG A 14 -17.10 -7.00 -1.11
N MET A 15 -16.06 -6.42 -1.66
CA MET A 15 -16.02 -5.95 -3.05
C MET A 15 -15.13 -6.83 -3.93
N TYR A 16 -14.09 -7.43 -3.35
CA TYR A 16 -13.10 -8.20 -4.09
C TYR A 16 -12.85 -9.58 -3.47
N PRO A 17 -12.51 -10.60 -4.27
CA PRO A 17 -12.04 -11.88 -3.76
C PRO A 17 -10.86 -11.66 -2.80
N SER A 18 -10.92 -12.30 -1.65
CA SER A 18 -9.88 -12.14 -0.63
C SER A 18 -9.69 -13.43 0.16
N ALA A 19 -8.46 -13.65 0.61
CA ALA A 19 -8.12 -14.77 1.47
C ALA A 19 -7.56 -14.25 2.80
N PRO A 20 -7.96 -14.84 3.95
CA PRO A 20 -7.40 -14.45 5.24
C PRO A 20 -5.98 -15.01 5.39
N VAL A 21 -5.07 -14.16 5.83
CA VAL A 21 -3.75 -14.57 6.33
C VAL A 21 -3.85 -14.62 7.86
N ARG A 22 -3.50 -15.76 8.45
CA ARG A 22 -3.57 -15.94 9.90
C ARG A 22 -2.53 -15.07 10.60
N ALA A 23 -2.93 -14.44 11.69
CA ALA A 23 -1.99 -13.79 12.60
C ALA A 23 -1.01 -14.83 13.20
N ALA A 24 0.14 -14.36 13.67
CA ALA A 24 1.07 -15.19 14.41
C ALA A 24 0.39 -15.82 15.63
N ALA A 25 0.76 -17.06 15.97
CA ALA A 25 0.23 -17.76 17.15
C ALA A 25 0.57 -17.03 18.48
N ARG A 26 1.65 -16.24 18.44
CA ARG A 26 2.08 -15.39 19.56
C ARG A 26 2.37 -13.99 19.02
N PRO A 27 1.37 -13.11 18.93
CA PRO A 27 1.59 -11.74 18.52
C PRO A 27 2.45 -11.01 19.56
N ILE A 28 3.30 -10.11 19.07
CA ILE A 28 4.05 -9.20 19.94
C ILE A 28 3.05 -8.24 20.57
N HIS A 29 3.09 -8.14 21.90
CA HIS A 29 2.35 -7.11 22.62
C HIS A 29 3.20 -5.84 22.67
N LEU A 30 2.60 -4.71 22.30
CA LEU A 30 3.23 -3.40 22.42
C LEU A 30 2.75 -2.73 23.70
N ASP A 31 3.69 -2.32 24.55
CA ASP A 31 3.38 -1.54 25.72
C ASP A 31 2.73 -0.21 25.32
N ARG A 32 1.90 0.32 26.22
CA ARG A 32 1.15 1.56 26.00
C ARG A 32 1.54 2.59 27.04
N GLU A 33 1.98 3.74 26.59
CA GLU A 33 2.31 4.90 27.41
C GLU A 33 1.71 6.14 26.76
N ILE A 34 0.38 6.24 26.86
CA ILE A 34 -0.39 7.24 26.11
C ILE A 34 -0.10 8.64 26.64
N ASP A 35 0.30 9.52 25.74
CA ASP A 35 0.52 10.94 25.92
C ASP A 35 -0.60 11.72 25.20
N SER A 36 -1.51 12.28 25.98
CA SER A 36 -2.65 13.05 25.45
C SER A 36 -2.22 14.37 24.80
N ASP A 37 -1.05 14.90 25.14
CA ASP A 37 -0.58 16.19 24.63
C ASP A 37 -0.21 16.10 23.14
N ILE A 38 0.00 14.90 22.64
CA ILE A 38 0.22 14.65 21.20
C ILE A 38 -0.94 15.17 20.35
N ALA A 39 -2.18 15.10 20.84
CA ALA A 39 -3.34 15.64 20.14
C ALA A 39 -3.22 17.15 19.84
N GLU A 40 -2.53 17.87 20.73
CA GLU A 40 -2.36 19.32 20.64
C GLU A 40 -1.09 19.76 19.90
N LEU A 41 -0.30 18.82 19.37
CA LEU A 41 0.87 19.15 18.56
C LEU A 41 0.47 20.04 17.38
N ARG A 42 1.24 21.10 17.17
CA ARG A 42 1.01 22.05 16.07
C ARG A 42 1.37 21.43 14.74
N VAL A 43 0.45 21.48 13.80
CA VAL A 43 0.60 21.04 12.43
C VAL A 43 0.46 22.23 11.50
N LYS A 44 1.46 22.43 10.64
CA LYS A 44 1.43 23.46 9.60
C LYS A 44 0.85 22.85 8.32
N ARG A 45 -0.19 23.49 7.78
CA ARG A 45 -0.79 23.11 6.49
C ARG A 45 0.01 23.66 5.30
N GLU A 46 -0.25 23.15 4.11
CA GLU A 46 0.40 23.62 2.86
C GLU A 46 0.17 25.11 2.57
N ASP A 47 -1.00 25.64 2.94
CA ASP A 47 -1.33 27.05 2.79
C ASP A 47 -0.64 27.97 3.83
N GLY A 48 0.17 27.36 4.71
CA GLY A 48 0.89 28.05 5.78
C GLY A 48 0.08 28.29 7.05
N SER A 49 -1.21 27.97 7.08
CA SER A 49 -2.03 28.03 8.31
C SER A 49 -1.60 26.93 9.30
N GLU A 50 -1.95 27.11 10.55
CA GLU A 50 -1.64 26.15 11.62
C GLU A 50 -2.92 25.60 12.26
N THR A 51 -2.84 24.36 12.71
CA THR A 51 -3.88 23.67 13.45
C THR A 51 -3.23 22.74 14.48
N ASN A 52 -4.01 22.03 15.29
CA ASN A 52 -3.49 20.93 16.09
C ASN A 52 -3.68 19.59 15.37
N LEU A 53 -3.01 18.53 15.85
CA LEU A 53 -3.04 17.21 15.26
C LEU A 53 -4.46 16.64 15.25
N GLU A 54 -5.22 16.76 16.33
CA GLU A 54 -6.60 16.22 16.40
C GLU A 54 -7.49 16.82 15.31
N THR A 55 -7.43 18.15 15.13
CA THR A 55 -8.18 18.81 14.06
C THR A 55 -7.70 18.38 12.68
N PHE A 56 -6.38 18.28 12.49
CA PHE A 56 -5.80 17.88 11.20
C PHE A 56 -6.25 16.49 10.76
N ILE A 57 -6.21 15.48 11.64
CA ILE A 57 -6.63 14.12 11.32
C ILE A 57 -8.13 14.03 11.00
N LEU A 58 -8.96 14.88 11.60
CA LEU A 58 -10.39 14.97 11.29
C LEU A 58 -10.61 15.59 9.89
N GLU A 59 -9.94 16.69 9.58
CA GLU A 59 -10.05 17.41 8.32
C GLU A 59 -9.54 16.58 7.13
N THR A 60 -8.54 15.73 7.34
CA THR A 60 -7.95 14.86 6.31
C THR A 60 -8.67 13.52 6.15
N TYR A 61 -9.84 13.36 6.76
CA TYR A 61 -10.62 12.11 6.72
C TYR A 61 -9.83 10.88 7.15
N THR A 62 -8.91 11.05 8.09
CA THR A 62 -8.13 9.94 8.65
C THR A 62 -9.03 8.96 9.38
N ASP A 63 -8.85 7.66 9.14
CA ASP A 63 -9.63 6.61 9.80
C ASP A 63 -8.93 6.04 11.03
N ALA A 64 -7.59 5.98 11.02
CA ALA A 64 -6.79 5.62 12.19
C ALA A 64 -5.45 6.34 12.17
N PHE A 65 -4.97 6.69 13.35
CA PHE A 65 -3.66 7.30 13.55
C PHE A 65 -3.01 6.72 14.81
N VAL A 66 -1.82 6.13 14.65
CA VAL A 66 -1.09 5.50 15.75
C VAL A 66 0.35 6.00 15.72
N VAL A 67 0.87 6.39 16.88
CA VAL A 67 2.28 6.77 17.06
C VAL A 67 2.97 5.74 17.94
N LEU A 68 4.01 5.14 17.39
CA LEU A 68 4.90 4.23 18.09
C LEU A 68 6.24 4.94 18.35
N HIS A 69 6.64 5.02 19.61
CA HIS A 69 7.92 5.60 20.00
C HIS A 69 8.65 4.68 20.98
N ALA A 70 9.93 4.40 20.73
CA ALA A 70 10.76 3.52 21.54
C ALA A 70 10.09 2.17 21.91
N GLY A 71 9.37 1.58 20.95
CA GLY A 71 8.66 0.30 21.12
C GLY A 71 7.34 0.37 21.87
N LYS A 72 6.86 1.56 22.22
CA LYS A 72 5.61 1.77 22.93
C LYS A 72 4.62 2.57 22.09
N VAL A 73 3.32 2.25 22.22
CA VAL A 73 2.25 3.07 21.64
C VAL A 73 2.04 4.29 22.56
N ILE A 74 2.34 5.47 22.04
CA ILE A 74 2.23 6.73 22.78
C ILE A 74 1.01 7.56 22.40
N TYR A 75 0.41 7.31 21.23
CA TYR A 75 -0.83 7.93 20.80
C TYR A 75 -1.60 6.99 19.89
N GLU A 76 -2.91 6.96 20.03
CA GLU A 76 -3.76 6.07 19.24
C GLU A 76 -5.15 6.66 19.11
N ARG A 77 -5.62 6.78 17.88
CA ARG A 77 -6.91 7.35 17.52
C ARG A 77 -7.56 6.53 16.44
N TYR A 78 -8.81 6.17 16.64
CA TYR A 78 -9.67 5.48 15.66
C TYR A 78 -10.91 6.31 15.41
N LEU A 79 -11.27 6.49 14.15
CA LEU A 79 -12.35 7.34 13.68
C LEU A 79 -13.23 6.57 12.71
N ASN A 80 -14.35 7.14 12.30
CA ASN A 80 -15.25 6.56 11.30
C ASN A 80 -15.68 5.10 11.62
N GLY A 81 -15.88 4.80 12.91
CA GLY A 81 -16.29 3.47 13.36
C GLY A 81 -15.18 2.42 13.37
N MET A 82 -13.93 2.79 13.08
CA MET A 82 -12.79 1.87 13.24
C MET A 82 -12.49 1.56 14.71
N THR A 83 -11.90 0.41 14.90
CA THR A 83 -11.25 -0.04 16.13
C THR A 83 -9.86 -0.58 15.79
N ALA A 84 -9.06 -0.95 16.78
CA ALA A 84 -7.76 -1.58 16.57
C ALA A 84 -7.81 -2.85 15.68
N ASP A 85 -8.94 -3.55 15.69
CA ASP A 85 -9.13 -4.81 14.97
C ASP A 85 -9.83 -4.63 13.61
N THR A 86 -10.18 -3.40 13.24
CA THR A 86 -10.85 -3.13 11.96
C THR A 86 -9.85 -3.25 10.81
N PRO A 87 -10.06 -4.16 9.84
CA PRO A 87 -9.23 -4.21 8.65
C PRO A 87 -9.35 -2.92 7.84
N HIS A 88 -8.25 -2.48 7.28
CA HIS A 88 -8.21 -1.31 6.42
C HIS A 88 -7.30 -1.56 5.22
N GLN A 89 -7.65 -1.05 4.05
CA GLN A 89 -6.83 -1.13 2.87
C GLN A 89 -5.53 -0.35 3.08
N MET A 90 -4.39 -0.99 2.83
CA MET A 90 -3.07 -0.39 3.02
C MET A 90 -2.54 0.33 1.77
N MET A 91 -3.18 0.14 0.61
CA MET A 91 -2.68 0.66 -0.66
C MET A 91 -1.18 0.31 -0.86
N SER A 92 -0.34 1.26 -1.26
CA SER A 92 1.09 1.02 -1.51
C SER A 92 1.92 0.67 -0.27
N VAL A 93 1.43 0.85 0.94
CA VAL A 93 2.10 0.31 2.15
C VAL A 93 2.26 -1.22 2.05
N THR A 94 1.41 -1.91 1.27
CA THR A 94 1.57 -3.33 0.92
C THR A 94 2.94 -3.63 0.33
N LYS A 95 3.55 -2.72 -0.43
CA LYS A 95 4.90 -2.89 -1.00
C LYS A 95 5.98 -3.01 0.07
N SER A 96 5.81 -2.34 1.22
CA SER A 96 6.74 -2.47 2.35
C SER A 96 6.73 -3.89 2.92
N PHE A 97 5.56 -4.52 2.99
CA PHE A 97 5.45 -5.93 3.40
C PHE A 97 6.02 -6.88 2.35
N ALA A 98 5.80 -6.64 1.07
CA ALA A 98 6.40 -7.43 0.00
C ALA A 98 7.94 -7.32 0.03
N GLY A 99 8.47 -6.12 0.22
CA GLY A 99 9.91 -5.89 0.39
C GLY A 99 10.48 -6.62 1.61
N LEU A 100 9.80 -6.56 2.76
CA LEU A 100 10.20 -7.30 3.96
C LEU A 100 10.24 -8.81 3.70
N LEU A 101 9.23 -9.37 3.03
CA LEU A 101 9.20 -10.79 2.69
C LEU A 101 10.34 -11.18 1.76
N ALA A 102 10.67 -10.33 0.77
CA ALA A 102 11.81 -10.56 -0.12
C ALA A 102 13.15 -10.51 0.64
N LEU A 103 13.32 -9.58 1.58
CA LEU A 103 14.52 -9.53 2.43
C LEU A 103 14.64 -10.76 3.35
N LEU A 104 13.53 -11.24 3.90
CA LEU A 104 13.53 -12.50 4.66
C LEU A 104 13.91 -13.69 3.78
N ALA A 105 13.35 -13.80 2.58
CA ALA A 105 13.70 -14.84 1.62
C ALA A 105 15.18 -14.77 1.20
N ASN A 106 15.73 -13.56 1.04
CA ASN A 106 17.17 -13.38 0.81
C ASN A 106 18.00 -13.84 2.01
N SER A 107 17.60 -13.51 3.22
CA SER A 107 18.27 -13.97 4.46
C SER A 107 18.26 -15.49 4.60
N ASP A 108 17.19 -16.13 4.15
CA ASP A 108 17.04 -17.60 4.16
C ASP A 108 17.76 -18.28 2.98
N GLY A 109 18.42 -17.51 2.11
CA GLY A 109 19.12 -18.01 0.92
C GLY A 109 18.20 -18.53 -0.19
N LEU A 110 16.92 -18.18 -0.16
CA LEU A 110 15.93 -18.60 -1.15
C LEU A 110 16.00 -17.76 -2.43
N LEU A 111 16.40 -16.51 -2.33
CA LEU A 111 16.65 -15.61 -3.47
C LEU A 111 17.80 -14.65 -3.15
N SER A 112 18.36 -14.00 -4.17
CA SER A 112 19.40 -12.98 -4.01
C SER A 112 18.99 -11.68 -4.72
N GLU A 113 19.38 -10.53 -4.15
CA GLU A 113 19.17 -9.22 -4.79
C GLU A 113 19.84 -9.12 -6.17
N GLY A 114 20.91 -9.88 -6.41
CA GLY A 114 21.59 -9.96 -7.71
C GLY A 114 20.92 -10.90 -8.72
N ASP A 115 19.93 -11.70 -8.32
CA ASP A 115 19.23 -12.58 -9.25
C ASP A 115 18.43 -11.75 -10.26
N LEU A 116 18.33 -12.24 -11.50
CA LEU A 116 17.44 -11.66 -12.50
C LEU A 116 15.98 -11.94 -12.11
N VAL A 117 15.12 -10.94 -12.28
CA VAL A 117 13.67 -11.06 -12.05
C VAL A 117 13.08 -12.20 -12.89
N THR A 118 13.50 -12.31 -14.15
CA THR A 118 13.04 -13.34 -15.09
C THR A 118 13.44 -14.77 -14.70
N ARG A 119 14.39 -14.96 -13.81
CA ARG A 119 14.67 -16.27 -13.21
C ARG A 119 13.53 -16.77 -12.33
N TRP A 120 12.87 -15.85 -11.62
CA TRP A 120 11.80 -16.15 -10.66
C TRP A 120 10.42 -16.02 -11.27
N VAL A 121 10.29 -15.15 -12.28
CA VAL A 121 9.05 -14.91 -13.03
C VAL A 121 9.36 -15.01 -14.53
N PRO A 122 9.49 -16.24 -15.08
CA PRO A 122 9.89 -16.45 -16.48
C PRO A 122 8.92 -15.81 -17.48
N GLU A 123 7.66 -15.61 -17.09
CA GLU A 123 6.61 -14.98 -17.90
C GLU A 123 6.96 -13.55 -18.31
N LEU A 124 7.88 -12.90 -17.57
CA LEU A 124 8.32 -11.54 -17.85
C LEU A 124 9.53 -11.45 -18.79
N THR A 125 9.99 -12.59 -19.35
CA THR A 125 11.19 -12.63 -20.22
C THR A 125 11.02 -11.80 -21.50
N GLU A 126 9.80 -11.71 -22.01
CA GLU A 126 9.48 -10.95 -23.22
C GLU A 126 9.13 -9.48 -22.92
N SER A 127 9.03 -9.11 -21.65
CA SER A 127 8.75 -7.73 -21.24
C SER A 127 10.04 -6.93 -21.18
N GLY A 128 10.20 -5.95 -22.06
CA GLY A 128 11.39 -5.08 -22.09
C GLY A 128 11.69 -4.34 -20.80
N ALA A 129 10.66 -4.13 -19.95
CA ALA A 129 10.81 -3.47 -18.66
C ALA A 129 11.59 -4.29 -17.62
N PHE A 130 11.66 -5.61 -17.79
CA PHE A 130 12.33 -6.54 -16.88
C PHE A 130 13.55 -7.20 -17.49
N ASP A 131 13.92 -6.86 -18.74
CA ASP A 131 15.12 -7.38 -19.38
C ASP A 131 16.37 -6.91 -18.61
N GLY A 132 17.12 -7.87 -18.09
CA GLY A 132 18.29 -7.62 -17.24
C GLY A 132 17.99 -7.02 -15.85
N ALA A 133 16.72 -6.80 -15.50
CA ALA A 133 16.36 -6.26 -14.19
C ALA A 133 16.66 -7.27 -13.08
N THR A 134 17.25 -6.81 -11.98
CA THR A 134 17.53 -7.62 -10.79
C THR A 134 16.45 -7.46 -9.73
N VAL A 135 16.37 -8.44 -8.82
CA VAL A 135 15.51 -8.37 -7.63
C VAL A 135 15.80 -7.12 -6.81
N GLY A 136 17.08 -6.76 -6.63
CA GLY A 136 17.49 -5.55 -5.92
C GLY A 136 16.98 -4.26 -6.59
N GLN A 137 17.00 -4.20 -7.93
CA GLN A 137 16.42 -3.07 -8.65
C GLN A 137 14.90 -2.99 -8.48
N LEU A 138 14.19 -4.12 -8.46
CA LEU A 138 12.77 -4.15 -8.14
C LEU A 138 12.49 -3.64 -6.72
N LEU A 139 13.23 -4.11 -5.72
CA LEU A 139 13.08 -3.69 -4.32
C LEU A 139 13.31 -2.18 -4.15
N ASN A 140 14.23 -1.62 -4.92
CA ASN A 140 14.55 -0.19 -4.91
C ASN A 140 13.69 0.63 -5.89
N MET A 141 12.77 -0.01 -6.63
CA MET A 141 11.94 0.62 -7.68
C MET A 141 12.78 1.39 -8.73
N THR A 142 13.90 0.80 -9.15
CA THR A 142 14.86 1.41 -10.10
C THR A 142 14.98 0.65 -11.41
N ASN A 143 14.06 -0.25 -11.70
CA ASN A 143 13.94 -0.87 -13.01
C ASN A 143 13.45 0.13 -14.05
N ALA A 144 13.84 -0.05 -15.30
CA ALA A 144 13.58 0.89 -16.42
C ALA A 144 12.16 0.79 -16.98
N MET A 145 11.15 0.71 -16.14
CA MET A 145 9.76 0.63 -16.57
C MET A 145 9.21 2.00 -16.94
N ALA A 146 8.72 2.15 -18.16
CA ALA A 146 7.97 3.33 -18.59
C ALA A 146 6.51 3.18 -18.14
N PHE A 147 6.16 3.78 -17.00
CA PHE A 147 4.85 3.65 -16.39
C PHE A 147 4.38 4.99 -15.85
N SER A 148 3.21 5.46 -16.31
CA SER A 148 2.60 6.71 -15.86
C SER A 148 1.66 6.47 -14.69
N GLU A 149 1.90 7.14 -13.58
CA GLU A 149 1.00 7.18 -12.41
C GLU A 149 0.13 8.46 -12.37
N ASP A 150 -0.23 9.03 -13.51
CA ASP A 150 -1.19 10.14 -13.52
C ASP A 150 -2.60 9.63 -13.22
N TYR A 151 -3.01 9.78 -11.97
CA TYR A 151 -4.34 9.36 -11.50
C TYR A 151 -5.49 10.20 -12.08
N HIS A 152 -5.22 11.34 -12.69
CA HIS A 152 -6.21 12.24 -13.30
C HIS A 152 -6.42 11.97 -14.79
N ASP A 153 -5.46 11.32 -15.45
CA ASP A 153 -5.58 10.91 -16.85
C ASP A 153 -6.19 9.50 -16.96
N PRO A 154 -7.42 9.35 -17.47
CA PRO A 154 -8.05 8.04 -17.67
C PRO A 154 -7.28 7.11 -18.62
N GLY A 155 -6.40 7.66 -19.46
CA GLY A 155 -5.53 6.92 -20.40
C GLY A 155 -4.20 6.47 -19.81
N SER A 156 -3.85 6.90 -18.60
CA SER A 156 -2.58 6.55 -17.96
C SER A 156 -2.46 5.07 -17.64
N ASP A 157 -1.21 4.62 -17.48
CA ASP A 157 -0.91 3.21 -17.18
C ASP A 157 -1.51 2.75 -15.86
N ILE A 158 -1.46 3.59 -14.80
CA ILE A 158 -2.07 3.23 -13.51
C ILE A 158 -3.59 3.04 -13.60
N GLN A 159 -4.26 3.82 -14.43
CA GLN A 159 -5.70 3.68 -14.65
C GLN A 159 -6.00 2.39 -15.42
N ARG A 160 -5.22 2.08 -16.48
CA ARG A 160 -5.34 0.84 -17.24
C ARG A 160 -5.00 -0.38 -16.36
N TYR A 161 -3.91 -0.31 -15.60
CA TYR A 161 -3.54 -1.34 -14.63
C TYR A 161 -4.67 -1.64 -13.64
N GLY A 162 -5.31 -0.59 -13.09
CA GLY A 162 -6.45 -0.74 -12.20
C GLY A 162 -7.65 -1.44 -12.87
N ARG A 163 -7.87 -1.23 -14.18
CA ARG A 163 -8.91 -1.93 -14.94
C ARG A 163 -8.55 -3.39 -15.20
N VAL A 164 -7.30 -3.70 -15.53
CA VAL A 164 -6.80 -5.08 -15.67
C VAL A 164 -6.96 -5.87 -14.38
N LEU A 165 -6.73 -5.24 -13.23
CA LEU A 165 -6.93 -5.85 -11.90
C LEU A 165 -8.42 -5.93 -11.48
N GLY A 166 -9.34 -5.38 -12.27
CA GLY A 166 -10.76 -5.31 -11.89
C GLY A 166 -11.07 -4.34 -10.75
N LEU A 167 -10.16 -3.41 -10.44
CA LEU A 167 -10.37 -2.34 -9.45
C LEU A 167 -11.23 -1.21 -10.02
N PHE A 168 -11.17 -1.01 -11.33
CA PHE A 168 -11.94 -0.03 -12.06
C PHE A 168 -12.75 -0.71 -13.17
N SER A 169 -13.88 -0.10 -13.55
CA SER A 169 -14.66 -0.58 -14.70
C SER A 169 -13.91 -0.33 -16.00
N PRO A 170 -13.94 -1.27 -16.96
CA PRO A 170 -13.41 -1.04 -18.30
C PRO A 170 -14.06 0.17 -18.97
N GLN A 171 -13.34 0.85 -19.85
CA GLN A 171 -13.91 1.88 -20.70
C GLN A 171 -14.78 1.22 -21.80
N VAL A 172 -15.72 1.98 -22.34
CA VAL A 172 -16.60 1.47 -23.41
C VAL A 172 -15.76 1.08 -24.63
N GLY A 173 -15.85 -0.19 -25.02
CA GLY A 173 -15.10 -0.75 -26.16
C GLY A 173 -13.62 -1.06 -25.87
N GLU A 174 -13.16 -0.90 -24.64
CA GLU A 174 -11.78 -1.23 -24.27
C GLU A 174 -11.54 -2.74 -24.26
N GLN A 175 -10.47 -3.15 -24.92
CA GLN A 175 -9.95 -4.52 -24.87
C GLN A 175 -8.85 -4.57 -23.81
N LEU A 176 -9.07 -5.34 -22.76
CA LEU A 176 -8.09 -5.54 -21.69
C LEU A 176 -7.38 -6.87 -21.86
N PRO A 177 -6.08 -6.96 -21.48
CA PRO A 177 -5.38 -8.23 -21.34
C PRO A 177 -6.10 -9.18 -20.38
N GLY A 178 -5.97 -10.48 -20.60
CA GLY A 178 -6.63 -11.50 -19.79
C GLY A 178 -6.04 -11.66 -18.40
N ASN A 179 -4.81 -11.22 -18.21
CA ASN A 179 -4.09 -11.29 -16.92
C ASN A 179 -3.00 -10.21 -16.85
N LEU A 180 -2.35 -10.12 -15.70
CA LEU A 180 -1.34 -9.10 -15.43
C LEU A 180 -0.04 -9.32 -16.23
N TYR A 181 0.36 -10.55 -16.49
CA TYR A 181 1.57 -10.84 -17.27
C TYR A 181 1.43 -10.37 -18.72
N ASP A 182 0.24 -10.53 -19.31
CA ASP A 182 -0.04 -10.03 -20.67
C ASP A 182 -0.11 -8.49 -20.72
N TYR A 183 -0.23 -7.84 -19.54
CA TYR A 183 -0.24 -6.38 -19.44
C TYR A 183 1.18 -5.81 -19.32
N LEU A 184 2.08 -6.49 -18.61
CA LEU A 184 3.46 -6.07 -18.33
C LEU A 184 4.41 -6.41 -19.47
#